data_ae00a9aa6a1b35221890e8f8d153a681
#
_entry.id   ae00a9aa6a1b35221890e8f8d153a681
#
_cell.length_a   1.000
_cell.length_b   1.000
_cell.length_c   1.000
_cell.angle_alpha   90.00
_cell.angle_beta   90.00
_cell.angle_gamma   90.00
#
_symmetry.space_group_name_H-M   'P 1'
#
loop_
_entity.id
_entity.type
_entity.pdbx_description
1 polymer ?
#
loop_
_entity_poly.entity_id
_entity_poly.type
_entity_poly.pdbx_seq_one_letter_code
_entity_poly.pdbx_strand_id
1 'polypeptide(L)'
;MSAKPIKSILFVCLGNICRSPLAEGVLRAVLTEGGEDRDFVIDSAGTGGWHAGEQPDRRSIAVAAKHGVDISGQRARKVLPEDFPRFDLILGMDEANVRDLKALAPAARDRIHLYLDFATGNVTDVPDPYYDGTEAFASVYRMIRDASEALAKRLDASPSTLDSDQASSTI
;
A
#
# COMPACT_ATOMS: atom_id res chain seq x y z
N MET A 1 -13.96 -1.19 22.77
CA MET A 1 -13.09 -2.23 22.19
C MET A 1 -11.91 -1.60 21.47
N SER A 2 -10.73 -2.02 21.81
CA SER A 2 -9.53 -1.55 21.15
C SER A 2 -9.44 -2.16 19.75
N ALA A 3 -9.08 -1.35 18.77
CA ALA A 3 -8.84 -1.84 17.44
C ALA A 3 -7.58 -2.71 17.42
N LYS A 4 -7.60 -3.75 16.59
CA LYS A 4 -6.43 -4.60 16.40
C LYS A 4 -5.32 -3.77 15.75
N PRO A 5 -4.07 -3.83 16.24
CA PRO A 5 -2.96 -3.14 15.60
C PRO A 5 -2.77 -3.62 14.16
N ILE A 6 -2.46 -2.69 13.26
CA ILE A 6 -2.17 -3.02 11.88
C ILE A 6 -0.70 -3.43 11.80
N LYS A 7 -0.46 -4.67 11.39
CA LYS A 7 0.89 -5.24 11.24
C LYS A 7 1.15 -5.78 9.85
N SER A 8 0.11 -5.92 9.03
CA SER A 8 0.24 -6.44 7.67
C SER A 8 -0.62 -5.63 6.71
N ILE A 9 -0.03 -5.25 5.59
CA ILE A 9 -0.65 -4.36 4.61
C ILE A 9 -0.48 -4.93 3.21
N LEU A 10 -1.59 -5.03 2.48
CA LEU A 10 -1.58 -5.45 1.08
C LEU A 10 -2.03 -4.27 0.21
N PHE A 11 -1.17 -3.87 -0.73
CA PHE A 11 -1.53 -2.88 -1.73
C PHE A 11 -2.05 -3.56 -2.99
N VAL A 12 -3.13 -3.05 -3.56
CA VAL A 12 -3.78 -3.69 -4.71
C VAL A 12 -4.04 -2.66 -5.81
N CYS A 13 -3.63 -3.00 -7.02
CA CYS A 13 -4.02 -2.27 -8.24
C CYS A 13 -4.57 -3.29 -9.25
N LEU A 14 -4.73 -2.88 -10.49
CA LEU A 14 -5.30 -3.78 -11.50
C LEU A 14 -4.34 -4.91 -11.88
N GLY A 15 -3.15 -4.57 -12.36
CA GLY A 15 -2.20 -5.55 -12.90
C GLY A 15 -1.02 -5.91 -12.02
N ASN A 16 -0.85 -5.22 -10.90
CA ASN A 16 0.28 -5.41 -9.98
C ASN A 16 1.64 -5.20 -10.67
N ILE A 17 1.71 -4.25 -11.58
CA ILE A 17 2.99 -3.92 -12.25
C ILE A 17 3.36 -2.44 -12.17
N CYS A 18 2.43 -1.54 -11.87
CA CYS A 18 2.73 -0.10 -11.81
C CYS A 18 2.56 0.46 -10.39
N ARG A 19 1.32 0.67 -9.97
CA ARG A 19 0.99 1.42 -8.75
C ARG A 19 1.26 0.64 -7.47
N SER A 20 0.76 -0.57 -7.36
CA SER A 20 0.89 -1.33 -6.12
C SER A 20 2.34 -1.76 -5.83
N PRO A 21 3.17 -2.10 -6.83
CA PRO A 21 4.58 -2.35 -6.55
C PRO A 21 5.31 -1.12 -6.04
N LEU A 22 4.99 0.07 -6.56
CA LEU A 22 5.55 1.32 -6.05
C LEU A 22 5.13 1.55 -4.60
N ALA A 23 3.85 1.38 -4.29
CA ALA A 23 3.35 1.57 -2.94
C ALA A 23 4.03 0.62 -1.95
N GLU A 24 4.16 -0.64 -2.31
CA GLU A 24 4.86 -1.64 -1.49
C GLU A 24 6.30 -1.21 -1.22
N GLY A 25 7.05 -0.88 -2.26
CA GLY A 25 8.46 -0.52 -2.14
C GLY A 25 8.67 0.78 -1.40
N VAL A 26 7.85 1.79 -1.68
CA VAL A 26 7.98 3.11 -1.05
C VAL A 26 7.62 3.06 0.43
N LEU A 27 6.53 2.38 0.79
CA LEU A 27 6.18 2.25 2.22
C LEU A 27 7.26 1.50 2.98
N ARG A 28 7.79 0.43 2.39
CA ARG A 28 8.88 -0.32 3.02
C ARG A 28 10.10 0.58 3.24
N ALA A 29 10.44 1.42 2.27
CA ALA A 29 11.55 2.36 2.38
C ALA A 29 11.30 3.41 3.47
N VAL A 30 10.09 3.97 3.53
CA VAL A 30 9.72 4.96 4.55
C VAL A 30 9.82 4.36 5.95
N LEU A 31 9.32 3.14 6.12
CA LEU A 31 9.38 2.46 7.42
C LEU A 31 10.82 2.10 7.80
N THR A 32 11.64 1.71 6.84
CA THR A 32 13.06 1.42 7.07
C THR A 32 13.79 2.68 7.55
N GLU A 33 13.53 3.82 6.93
CA GLU A 33 14.10 5.11 7.34
C GLU A 33 13.74 5.45 8.79
N GLY A 34 12.53 5.07 9.22
CA GLY A 34 12.07 5.27 10.60
C GLY A 34 12.46 4.17 11.57
N GLY A 35 13.16 3.12 11.09
CA GLY A 35 13.55 2.00 11.92
C GLY A 35 12.43 1.04 12.26
N GLU A 36 11.32 1.07 11.51
CA GLU A 36 10.10 0.33 11.83
C GLU A 36 9.76 -0.79 10.83
N ASP A 37 10.56 -0.98 9.80
CA ASP A 37 10.26 -1.91 8.71
C ASP A 37 10.05 -3.36 9.16
N ARG A 38 10.77 -3.79 10.19
CA ARG A 38 10.67 -5.17 10.72
C ARG A 38 9.35 -5.46 11.44
N ASP A 39 8.62 -4.42 11.81
CA ASP A 39 7.36 -4.58 12.53
C ASP A 39 6.17 -4.85 11.61
N PHE A 40 6.39 -4.79 10.30
CA PHE A 40 5.31 -4.87 9.32
C PHE A 40 5.58 -5.91 8.24
N VAL A 41 4.50 -6.57 7.81
CA VAL A 41 4.50 -7.39 6.60
C VAL A 41 3.82 -6.58 5.51
N ILE A 42 4.52 -6.29 4.43
CA ILE A 42 4.02 -5.48 3.32
C ILE A 42 4.13 -6.27 2.03
N ASP A 43 3.04 -6.30 1.27
CA ASP A 43 3.00 -7.02 0.00
C ASP A 43 2.10 -6.28 -0.98
N SER A 44 2.03 -6.75 -2.21
CA SER A 44 1.16 -6.19 -3.23
C SER A 44 0.61 -7.29 -4.13
N ALA A 45 -0.53 -6.99 -4.77
CA ALA A 45 -1.21 -7.93 -5.66
C ALA A 45 -2.06 -7.16 -6.67
N GLY A 46 -2.57 -7.85 -7.67
CA GLY A 46 -3.49 -7.29 -8.65
C GLY A 46 -4.86 -7.93 -8.56
N THR A 47 -5.90 -7.18 -8.92
CA THR A 47 -7.23 -7.78 -9.09
C THR A 47 -7.26 -8.67 -10.33
N GLY A 48 -6.41 -8.37 -11.33
CA GLY A 48 -6.22 -9.22 -12.51
C GLY A 48 -4.90 -9.98 -12.44
N GLY A 49 -4.81 -11.09 -13.15
CA GLY A 49 -3.63 -11.96 -13.15
C GLY A 49 -2.84 -11.99 -14.44
N TRP A 50 -3.07 -11.02 -15.35
CA TRP A 50 -2.45 -11.04 -16.68
C TRP A 50 -0.93 -10.99 -16.65
N HIS A 51 -0.35 -10.36 -15.65
CA HIS A 51 1.09 -10.14 -15.53
C HIS A 51 1.75 -11.04 -14.50
N ALA A 52 1.06 -12.05 -14.00
CA ALA A 52 1.58 -12.92 -12.95
C ALA A 52 2.98 -13.44 -13.28
N GLY A 53 3.92 -13.27 -12.34
CA GLY A 53 5.31 -13.67 -12.50
C GLY A 53 6.22 -12.64 -13.13
N GLU A 54 5.66 -11.55 -13.68
CA GLU A 54 6.45 -10.50 -14.33
C GLU A 54 7.02 -9.52 -13.29
N GLN A 55 8.10 -8.87 -13.67
CA GLN A 55 8.63 -7.74 -12.90
C GLN A 55 7.67 -6.56 -13.00
N PRO A 56 7.78 -5.58 -12.09
CA PRO A 56 7.07 -4.31 -12.28
C PRO A 56 7.42 -3.66 -13.62
N ASP A 57 6.55 -2.79 -14.09
CA ASP A 57 6.77 -2.01 -15.31
C ASP A 57 8.12 -1.31 -15.20
N ARG A 58 8.87 -1.30 -16.31
CA ARG A 58 10.22 -0.71 -16.36
C ARG A 58 10.24 0.75 -15.92
N ARG A 59 9.17 1.49 -16.22
CA ARG A 59 9.05 2.91 -15.85
C ARG A 59 8.83 3.06 -14.34
N SER A 60 8.11 2.12 -13.73
CA SER A 60 7.95 2.11 -12.26
C SER A 60 9.29 1.78 -11.58
N ILE A 61 10.01 0.79 -12.10
CA ILE A 61 11.34 0.45 -11.60
C ILE A 61 12.28 1.67 -11.71
N ALA A 62 12.25 2.34 -12.86
CA ALA A 62 13.14 3.48 -13.10
C ALA A 62 12.84 4.67 -12.19
N VAL A 63 11.55 5.01 -12.02
CA VAL A 63 11.20 6.15 -11.16
C VAL A 63 11.52 5.86 -9.69
N ALA A 64 11.30 4.63 -9.24
CA ALA A 64 11.65 4.23 -7.87
C ALA A 64 13.17 4.29 -7.67
N ALA A 65 13.94 3.80 -8.64
CA ALA A 65 15.40 3.79 -8.56
C ALA A 65 15.99 5.21 -8.45
N LYS A 66 15.38 6.18 -9.11
CA LYS A 66 15.80 7.60 -9.00
C LYS A 66 15.74 8.08 -7.56
N HIS A 67 14.89 7.52 -6.75
CA HIS A 67 14.71 7.91 -5.35
C HIS A 67 15.30 6.87 -4.37
N GLY A 68 16.14 5.99 -4.88
CA GLY A 68 16.83 5.01 -4.03
C GLY A 68 15.98 3.83 -3.61
N VAL A 69 14.86 3.59 -4.28
CA VAL A 69 13.97 2.47 -3.97
C VAL A 69 14.08 1.42 -5.07
N ASP A 70 14.44 0.19 -4.71
CA ASP A 70 14.57 -0.92 -5.66
C ASP A 70 13.33 -1.82 -5.56
N ILE A 71 12.52 -1.83 -6.61
CA ILE A 71 11.36 -2.71 -6.70
C ILE A 71 11.55 -3.82 -7.74
N SER A 72 12.75 -3.94 -8.32
CA SER A 72 13.00 -4.89 -9.41
C SER A 72 12.88 -6.36 -8.99
N GLY A 73 12.98 -6.64 -7.71
CA GLY A 73 12.85 -8.01 -7.19
C GLY A 73 11.41 -8.46 -7.00
N GLN A 74 10.46 -7.56 -7.08
CA GLN A 74 9.05 -7.92 -6.95
C GLN A 74 8.55 -8.69 -8.16
N ARG A 75 7.53 -9.52 -7.94
CA ARG A 75 6.87 -10.26 -9.03
C ARG A 75 5.37 -10.08 -8.89
N ALA A 76 4.72 -9.80 -10.00
CA ALA A 76 3.28 -9.61 -10.04
C ALA A 76 2.56 -10.89 -9.67
N ARG A 77 1.47 -10.75 -8.93
CA ARG A 77 0.59 -11.86 -8.58
C ARG A 77 -0.85 -11.38 -8.47
N LYS A 78 -1.77 -12.30 -8.66
CA LYS A 78 -3.20 -12.01 -8.46
C LYS A 78 -3.53 -12.13 -6.97
N VAL A 79 -4.48 -11.32 -6.51
CA VAL A 79 -5.00 -11.44 -5.15
C VAL A 79 -5.66 -12.81 -4.97
N LEU A 80 -5.44 -13.43 -3.82
CA LEU A 80 -5.95 -14.77 -3.47
C LEU A 80 -6.97 -14.66 -2.35
N PRO A 81 -7.92 -15.62 -2.25
CA PRO A 81 -8.86 -15.63 -1.12
C PRO A 81 -8.15 -15.58 0.25
N GLU A 82 -7.00 -16.22 0.36
CA GLU A 82 -6.20 -16.29 1.59
C GLU A 82 -5.65 -14.93 2.02
N ASP A 83 -5.54 -13.99 1.09
CA ASP A 83 -5.03 -12.64 1.40
C ASP A 83 -5.97 -11.88 2.34
N PHE A 84 -7.27 -12.09 2.20
CA PHE A 84 -8.26 -11.32 2.94
C PHE A 84 -8.21 -11.55 4.46
N PRO A 85 -8.11 -12.79 4.95
CA PRO A 85 -7.91 -12.97 6.39
C PRO A 85 -6.48 -12.71 6.85
N ARG A 86 -5.50 -12.77 5.92
CA ARG A 86 -4.08 -12.65 6.27
C ARG A 86 -3.67 -11.20 6.57
N PHE A 87 -4.16 -10.25 5.78
CA PHE A 87 -3.73 -8.86 5.90
C PHE A 87 -4.69 -8.05 6.77
N ASP A 88 -4.12 -7.28 7.68
CA ASP A 88 -4.89 -6.42 8.58
C ASP A 88 -5.51 -5.24 7.82
N LEU A 89 -4.83 -4.79 6.77
CA LEU A 89 -5.23 -3.65 5.97
C LEU A 89 -5.00 -3.95 4.49
N ILE A 90 -6.03 -3.71 3.68
CA ILE A 90 -5.96 -3.92 2.24
C ILE A 90 -6.32 -2.59 1.56
N LEU A 91 -5.38 -2.06 0.77
CA LEU A 91 -5.49 -0.74 0.19
C LEU A 91 -5.53 -0.80 -1.32
N GLY A 92 -6.65 -0.38 -1.91
CA GLY A 92 -6.80 -0.26 -3.35
C GLY A 92 -6.32 1.09 -3.84
N MET A 93 -5.69 1.11 -4.99
CA MET A 93 -5.14 2.34 -5.57
C MET A 93 -6.25 3.26 -6.09
N ASP A 94 -7.35 2.69 -6.56
CA ASP A 94 -8.50 3.46 -7.06
C ASP A 94 -9.81 2.83 -6.59
N GLU A 95 -10.90 3.54 -6.83
CA GLU A 95 -12.22 3.08 -6.39
C GLU A 95 -12.65 1.78 -7.06
N ALA A 96 -12.23 1.55 -8.30
CA ALA A 96 -12.51 0.29 -9.00
C ALA A 96 -11.85 -0.88 -8.30
N ASN A 97 -10.59 -0.71 -7.88
CA ASN A 97 -9.89 -1.75 -7.11
C ASN A 97 -10.63 -2.05 -5.80
N VAL A 98 -11.03 -1.01 -5.07
CA VAL A 98 -11.75 -1.17 -3.80
C VAL A 98 -13.07 -1.91 -4.01
N ARG A 99 -13.83 -1.51 -5.02
CA ARG A 99 -15.11 -2.14 -5.35
C ARG A 99 -14.93 -3.62 -5.67
N ASP A 100 -13.94 -3.94 -6.50
CA ASP A 100 -13.67 -5.33 -6.90
C ASP A 100 -13.24 -6.17 -5.70
N LEU A 101 -12.41 -5.63 -4.82
CA LEU A 101 -11.97 -6.33 -3.60
C LEU A 101 -13.13 -6.61 -2.66
N LYS A 102 -14.02 -5.64 -2.46
CA LYS A 102 -15.18 -5.81 -1.59
C LYS A 102 -16.17 -6.83 -2.17
N ALA A 103 -16.26 -6.88 -3.50
CA ALA A 103 -17.09 -7.89 -4.17
C ALA A 103 -16.52 -9.30 -3.99
N LEU A 104 -15.19 -9.44 -4.03
CA LEU A 104 -14.52 -10.73 -3.83
C LEU A 104 -14.62 -11.22 -2.39
N ALA A 105 -14.59 -10.31 -1.42
CA ALA A 105 -14.58 -10.68 -0.02
C ALA A 105 -15.43 -9.71 0.82
N PRO A 106 -16.76 -9.83 0.75
CA PRO A 106 -17.64 -8.93 1.53
C PRO A 106 -17.38 -8.97 3.04
N ALA A 107 -16.95 -10.11 3.57
CA ALA A 107 -16.67 -10.26 5.00
C ALA A 107 -15.44 -9.45 5.44
N ALA A 108 -14.56 -9.09 4.51
CA ALA A 108 -13.35 -8.32 4.80
C ALA A 108 -13.51 -6.82 4.52
N ARG A 109 -14.72 -6.37 4.18
CA ARG A 109 -14.96 -5.00 3.73
C ARG A 109 -14.44 -3.92 4.67
N ASP A 110 -14.44 -4.17 5.96
CA ASP A 110 -14.01 -3.20 6.97
C ASP A 110 -12.48 -2.99 6.96
N ARG A 111 -11.75 -3.88 6.32
CA ARG A 111 -10.29 -3.78 6.18
C ARG A 111 -9.86 -3.33 4.79
N ILE A 112 -10.81 -3.11 3.88
CA ILE A 112 -10.53 -2.70 2.50
C ILE A 112 -10.84 -1.21 2.36
N HIS A 113 -9.83 -0.43 1.98
CA HIS A 113 -9.95 1.02 1.88
C HIS A 113 -9.27 1.56 0.62
N LEU A 114 -9.69 2.74 0.20
CA LEU A 114 -8.99 3.50 -0.83
C LEU A 114 -7.71 4.04 -0.21
N TYR A 115 -6.58 3.82 -0.87
CA TYR A 115 -5.26 4.13 -0.30
C TYR A 115 -5.14 5.59 0.14
N LEU A 116 -5.39 6.54 -0.75
CA LEU A 116 -5.23 7.96 -0.41
C LEU A 116 -6.21 8.42 0.67
N ASP A 117 -7.43 7.90 0.65
CA ASP A 117 -8.40 8.21 1.70
C ASP A 117 -7.91 7.72 3.06
N PHE A 118 -7.49 6.47 3.14
CA PHE A 118 -7.00 5.90 4.40
C PHE A 118 -5.75 6.63 4.90
N ALA A 119 -4.82 6.92 4.00
CA ALA A 119 -3.54 7.51 4.38
C ALA A 119 -3.62 9.00 4.69
N THR A 120 -4.39 9.76 3.92
CA THR A 120 -4.39 11.23 3.96
C THR A 120 -5.75 11.85 4.26
N GLY A 121 -6.83 11.09 4.18
CA GLY A 121 -8.19 11.63 4.29
C GLY A 121 -8.75 12.18 2.98
N ASN A 122 -7.98 12.16 1.91
CA ASN A 122 -8.43 12.64 0.60
C ASN A 122 -9.05 11.50 -0.19
N VAL A 123 -10.35 11.59 -0.48
CA VAL A 123 -11.06 10.58 -1.26
C VAL A 123 -10.73 10.80 -2.74
N THR A 124 -9.58 10.31 -3.16
CA THR A 124 -9.10 10.45 -4.52
C THR A 124 -8.30 9.20 -4.92
N ASP A 125 -8.24 8.94 -6.21
CA ASP A 125 -7.54 7.77 -6.75
C ASP A 125 -6.06 8.07 -7.01
N VAL A 126 -5.21 7.04 -6.93
CA VAL A 126 -3.92 7.06 -7.59
C VAL A 126 -4.19 6.68 -9.05
N PRO A 127 -3.97 7.60 -10.01
CA PRO A 127 -4.29 7.30 -11.41
C PRO A 127 -3.39 6.21 -11.97
N ASP A 128 -3.91 5.45 -12.95
CA ASP A 128 -3.15 4.41 -13.62
C ASP A 128 -2.28 5.04 -14.71
N PRO A 129 -0.95 5.01 -14.60
CA PRO A 129 -0.09 5.67 -15.57
C PRO A 129 0.28 4.82 -16.79
N TYR A 130 -0.24 3.59 -16.89
CA TYR A 130 0.23 2.59 -17.85
C TYR A 130 0.28 3.09 -19.29
N TYR A 131 -0.75 3.82 -19.73
CA TYR A 131 -0.84 4.32 -21.09
C TYR A 131 -0.26 5.71 -21.27
N ASP A 132 0.34 6.27 -20.23
CA ASP A 132 0.87 7.63 -20.23
C ASP A 132 2.40 7.61 -20.26
N GLY A 133 3.02 8.80 -20.33
CA GLY A 133 4.47 8.93 -20.39
C GLY A 133 5.16 8.87 -19.03
N THR A 134 6.47 9.01 -19.05
CA THR A 134 7.30 8.95 -17.84
C THR A 134 6.92 9.98 -16.79
N GLU A 135 6.40 11.15 -17.22
CA GLU A 135 5.95 12.17 -16.26
C GLU A 135 4.77 11.71 -15.43
N ALA A 136 3.89 10.88 -16.00
CA ALA A 136 2.78 10.31 -15.25
C ALA A 136 3.29 9.36 -14.17
N PHE A 137 4.32 8.58 -14.47
CA PHE A 137 4.96 7.70 -13.49
C PHE A 137 5.62 8.51 -12.38
N ALA A 138 6.26 9.65 -12.72
CA ALA A 138 6.84 10.54 -11.72
C ALA A 138 5.78 11.14 -10.81
N SER A 139 4.64 11.57 -11.37
CA SER A 139 3.50 12.07 -10.60
C SER A 139 2.95 11.02 -9.65
N VAL A 140 2.75 9.81 -10.15
CA VAL A 140 2.25 8.69 -9.33
C VAL A 140 3.23 8.38 -8.20
N TYR A 141 4.53 8.40 -8.49
CA TYR A 141 5.53 8.19 -7.45
C TYR A 141 5.39 9.23 -6.33
N ARG A 142 5.28 10.51 -6.68
CA ARG A 142 5.14 11.58 -5.67
C ARG A 142 3.89 11.41 -4.83
N MET A 143 2.76 11.07 -5.45
CA MET A 143 1.51 10.80 -4.71
C MET A 143 1.70 9.64 -3.73
N ILE A 144 2.33 8.57 -4.19
CA ILE A 144 2.58 7.38 -3.37
C ILE A 144 3.57 7.68 -2.25
N ARG A 145 4.60 8.49 -2.53
CA ARG A 145 5.58 8.87 -1.50
C ARG A 145 4.90 9.67 -0.39
N ASP A 146 4.14 10.68 -0.75
CA ASP A 146 3.42 11.52 0.21
C ASP A 146 2.41 10.69 1.02
N ALA A 147 1.67 9.83 0.35
CA ALA A 147 0.70 8.97 1.01
C ALA A 147 1.37 7.96 1.94
N SER A 148 2.51 7.41 1.53
CA SER A 148 3.26 6.45 2.34
C SER A 148 3.82 7.10 3.61
N GLU A 149 4.29 8.33 3.51
CA GLU A 149 4.75 9.07 4.69
C GLU A 149 3.60 9.35 5.65
N ALA A 150 2.43 9.75 5.12
CA ALA A 150 1.23 9.96 5.93
C ALA A 150 0.76 8.65 6.56
N LEU A 151 0.78 7.55 5.81
CA LEU A 151 0.38 6.23 6.29
C LEU A 151 1.30 5.78 7.42
N ALA A 152 2.62 5.96 7.26
CA ALA A 152 3.59 5.59 8.30
C ALA A 152 3.31 6.33 9.60
N LYS A 153 2.99 7.62 9.53
CA LYS A 153 2.62 8.41 10.71
C LYS A 153 1.33 7.88 11.36
N ARG A 154 0.36 7.51 10.54
CA ARG A 154 -0.91 6.95 11.03
C ARG A 154 -0.71 5.60 11.71
N LEU A 155 0.17 4.76 11.18
CA LEU A 155 0.50 3.46 11.78
C LEU A 155 1.23 3.65 13.11
N ASP A 156 2.12 4.63 13.19
CA ASP A 156 2.85 4.96 14.40
C ASP A 156 1.92 5.49 15.50
N ALA A 157 0.86 6.20 15.11
CA ALA A 157 -0.16 6.70 16.02
C ALA A 157 -1.27 5.68 16.28
N SER A 158 -1.00 4.38 16.10
CA SER A 158 -1.97 3.30 16.33
C SER A 158 -2.41 3.27 17.81
N PRO A 159 -3.58 2.67 18.12
CA PRO A 159 -4.08 2.63 19.48
C PRO A 159 -3.10 2.07 20.50
N SER A 160 -2.28 1.08 20.14
CA SER A 160 -1.30 0.51 21.06
C SER A 160 -0.20 1.52 21.42
N THR A 161 0.24 2.33 20.46
CA THR A 161 1.22 3.38 20.70
C THR A 161 0.64 4.50 21.55
N LEU A 162 -0.59 4.92 21.26
CA LEU A 162 -1.28 5.94 22.05
C LEU A 162 -1.51 5.50 23.49
N ASP A 163 -1.88 4.24 23.67
CA ASP A 163 -2.08 3.69 25.01
C ASP A 163 -0.78 3.74 25.83
N SER A 164 0.35 3.42 25.20
CA SER A 164 1.66 3.49 25.84
C SER A 164 2.01 4.92 26.25
N ASP A 165 1.75 5.88 25.38
CA ASP A 165 2.02 7.29 25.63
C ASP A 165 1.15 7.82 26.78
N GLN A 166 -0.13 7.43 26.79
CA GLN A 166 -1.05 7.82 27.85
C GLN A 166 -0.61 7.24 29.19
N ALA A 167 -0.16 6.00 29.22
CA ALA A 167 0.35 5.39 30.41
C ALA A 167 1.57 6.14 30.96
N SER A 168 2.44 6.60 30.06
CA SER A 168 3.62 7.38 30.44
C SER A 168 3.26 8.75 31.01
N SER A 169 2.22 9.37 30.47
CA SER A 169 1.83 10.72 30.88
C SER A 169 1.05 10.75 32.19
N THR A 170 0.62 9.61 32.70
CA THR A 170 -0.17 9.53 33.94
C THR A 170 0.72 9.45 35.18
N ILE A 171 2.01 9.28 35.01
CA ILE A 171 2.98 9.22 36.08
C ILE A 171 3.54 10.61 36.32
#